data_ddd561f0cea6600ba8539d7856ae2d18
#
_entry.id   ddd561f0cea6600ba8539d7856ae2d18
#
_cell.length_a   1.000
_cell.length_b   1.000
_cell.length_c   1.000
_cell.angle_alpha   90.00
_cell.angle_beta   90.00
_cell.angle_gamma   90.00
#
_symmetry.space_group_name_H-M   'P 1'
#
loop_
_entity.id
_entity.type
_entity.pdbx_description
1 polymer ?
#
loop_
_entity_poly.entity_id
_entity_poly.type
_entity_poly.pdbx_seq_one_letter_code
_entity_poly.pdbx_strand_id
1 'polypeptide(L)'
;ILISAGHIWKFITLAYIPPTIAGIVLAYRGKYLAGGIITALFIALQILSNHVQMSYYFLFVILFIVGAYFEDAWRNKTLPQFFKASGVLVVAALIGISVNLSNLYHTYEYSKETMRGKSELVETGDAAKQTSSGLDRDYITQWSYGIGETWTLLVPNFKGGASVPLALNETAMEKANPTYAGLYQQLSQYFGNQPMTSGPVYVGAFVLFLFILGCFIVKGPLKWALIGATFFSIVLSWGKNFMPLTDFFIDYIPMYSKFRAVSSILVIAEFTIPLLAIFALKKILDEPEVLKKKIKFVGISLALTAGVALILAVIPGAFSSTFVPAQEAQMLQNAVNQQMIPANELSGILSNLAEMRAAMVSADALRSFIIIVIGCMLLWLYYSGKLRKSFVIAGIAILCVVDMWSVNKRYLHDDQFVPRSAQVNTFKKTQADEIILQDTDPNYRVLSFSGDAFSENKTSYWHKSVGGYHAAKLRRYQEMIDRHISPEMQAAYRAIATAGGEMDSVDASKFRVLNMLNTKYFILPAGQEQTVPIENPYAYGNAWFVNNVEYVDNANQEIDALNTILPCLLYTSPSPRDYAAS
;
A
#
# COMPACT_ATOMS: atom_id res chain seq x y z
N ILE A 1 -6.90 4.36 8.94
CA ILE A 1 -6.51 3.31 7.96
C ILE A 1 -5.00 3.08 7.99
N LEU A 2 -4.12 4.08 7.76
CA LEU A 2 -2.66 3.89 7.75
C LEU A 2 -2.12 3.33 9.07
N ILE A 3 -2.66 3.77 10.21
CA ILE A 3 -2.28 3.25 11.54
C ILE A 3 -2.79 1.82 11.72
N SER A 4 -4.04 1.54 11.36
CA SER A 4 -4.63 0.20 11.39
C SER A 4 -3.86 -0.80 10.52
N ALA A 5 -3.35 -0.34 9.36
CA ALA A 5 -2.51 -1.14 8.46
C ALA A 5 -1.05 -1.30 8.93
N GLY A 6 -0.68 -0.77 10.10
CA GLY A 6 0.70 -0.83 10.62
C GLY A 6 1.70 0.12 9.94
N HIS A 7 1.24 1.04 9.09
CA HIS A 7 2.12 1.93 8.31
C HIS A 7 2.48 3.22 9.05
N ILE A 8 3.02 3.11 10.27
CA ILE A 8 3.34 4.26 11.13
C ILE A 8 4.33 5.22 10.46
N TRP A 9 5.36 4.71 9.80
CA TRP A 9 6.36 5.56 9.12
C TRP A 9 5.80 6.34 7.93
N LYS A 10 4.83 5.76 7.18
CA LYS A 10 4.07 6.52 6.17
C LYS A 10 3.32 7.69 6.83
N PHE A 11 2.63 7.42 7.91
CA PHE A 11 1.86 8.44 8.64
C PHE A 11 2.75 9.57 9.14
N ILE A 12 3.91 9.26 9.75
CA ILE A 12 4.87 10.26 10.24
C ILE A 12 5.39 11.11 9.08
N THR A 13 5.80 10.50 7.97
CA THR A 13 6.26 11.23 6.77
C THR A 13 5.18 12.18 6.26
N LEU A 14 3.94 11.72 6.16
CA LEU A 14 2.81 12.52 5.69
C LEU A 14 2.48 13.70 6.62
N ALA A 15 2.70 13.55 7.93
CA ALA A 15 2.47 14.62 8.90
C ALA A 15 3.38 15.86 8.69
N TYR A 16 4.58 15.66 8.11
CA TYR A 16 5.52 16.76 7.82
C TYR A 16 5.27 17.46 6.48
N ILE A 17 4.40 16.94 5.64
CA ILE A 17 4.13 17.51 4.31
C ILE A 17 3.36 18.82 4.36
N PRO A 18 2.26 18.98 5.14
CA PRO A 18 1.54 20.24 5.22
C PRO A 18 2.43 21.42 5.62
N PRO A 19 3.27 21.35 6.67
CA PRO A 19 4.18 22.44 6.99
C PRO A 19 5.27 22.66 5.94
N THR A 20 5.78 21.62 5.27
CA THR A 20 6.70 21.77 4.13
C THR A 20 6.06 22.60 3.01
N ILE A 21 4.84 22.28 2.59
CA ILE A 21 4.09 23.02 1.58
C ILE A 21 3.79 24.45 2.06
N ALA A 22 3.44 24.64 3.34
CA ALA A 22 3.23 25.96 3.90
C ALA A 22 4.49 26.84 3.83
N GLY A 23 5.67 26.28 4.11
CA GLY A 23 6.97 26.96 3.96
C GLY A 23 7.22 27.40 2.52
N ILE A 24 6.99 26.52 1.55
CA ILE A 24 7.12 26.80 0.11
C ILE A 24 6.18 27.94 -0.30
N VAL A 25 4.91 27.88 0.08
CA VAL A 25 3.93 28.94 -0.23
C VAL A 25 4.29 30.26 0.42
N LEU A 26 4.79 30.26 1.67
CA LEU A 26 5.26 31.48 2.35
C LEU A 26 6.42 32.14 1.59
N ALA A 27 7.38 31.36 1.09
CA ALA A 27 8.49 31.88 0.31
C ALA A 27 7.98 32.57 -0.98
N TYR A 28 7.09 31.92 -1.74
CA TYR A 28 6.48 32.52 -2.92
C TYR A 28 5.60 33.75 -2.64
N ARG A 29 5.10 33.88 -1.41
CA ARG A 29 4.39 35.09 -0.93
C ARG A 29 5.33 36.19 -0.41
N GLY A 30 6.63 36.08 -0.64
CA GLY A 30 7.65 37.06 -0.28
C GLY A 30 8.21 36.94 1.14
N LYS A 31 7.75 35.98 1.96
CA LYS A 31 8.28 35.70 3.30
C LYS A 31 9.48 34.73 3.21
N TYR A 32 10.54 35.14 2.51
CA TYR A 32 11.64 34.27 2.10
C TYR A 32 12.31 33.54 3.27
N LEU A 33 12.73 34.26 4.32
CA LEU A 33 13.44 33.68 5.46
C LEU A 33 12.56 32.68 6.22
N ALA A 34 11.36 33.06 6.60
CA ALA A 34 10.43 32.19 7.32
C ALA A 34 10.05 30.96 6.46
N GLY A 35 9.76 31.18 5.16
CA GLY A 35 9.47 30.10 4.23
C GLY A 35 10.64 29.15 4.07
N GLY A 36 11.88 29.66 3.93
CA GLY A 36 13.09 28.85 3.81
C GLY A 36 13.38 28.03 5.06
N ILE A 37 13.32 28.62 6.25
CA ILE A 37 13.56 27.90 7.53
C ILE A 37 12.54 26.78 7.73
N ILE A 38 11.25 27.08 7.55
CA ILE A 38 10.18 26.08 7.70
C ILE A 38 10.39 24.93 6.69
N THR A 39 10.66 25.27 5.43
CA THR A 39 10.90 24.25 4.38
C THR A 39 12.11 23.38 4.72
N ALA A 40 13.24 23.96 5.13
CA ALA A 40 14.45 23.20 5.48
C ALA A 40 14.20 22.26 6.67
N LEU A 41 13.57 22.76 7.72
CA LEU A 41 13.27 21.97 8.92
C LEU A 41 12.36 20.78 8.60
N PHE A 42 11.25 21.03 7.91
CA PHE A 42 10.27 19.97 7.67
C PHE A 42 10.69 19.01 6.55
N ILE A 43 11.53 19.42 5.59
CA ILE A 43 12.21 18.47 4.67
C ILE A 43 13.15 17.57 5.47
N ALA A 44 13.96 18.11 6.40
CA ALA A 44 14.86 17.31 7.21
C ALA A 44 14.10 16.25 8.04
N LEU A 45 13.01 16.63 8.71
CA LEU A 45 12.17 15.73 9.49
C LEU A 45 11.43 14.69 8.62
N GLN A 46 10.97 15.10 7.44
CA GLN A 46 10.32 14.22 6.48
C GLN A 46 11.27 13.13 5.96
N ILE A 47 12.52 13.49 5.62
CA ILE A 47 13.53 12.52 5.17
C ILE A 47 13.97 11.63 6.34
N LEU A 48 14.11 12.18 7.54
CA LEU A 48 14.45 11.43 8.76
C LEU A 48 13.44 10.31 9.05
N SER A 49 12.15 10.50 8.71
CA SER A 49 11.12 9.45 8.85
C SER A 49 11.33 8.25 7.91
N ASN A 50 12.27 8.32 7.00
CA ASN A 50 12.79 7.26 6.13
C ASN A 50 11.75 6.55 5.25
N HIS A 51 10.67 7.22 4.87
CA HIS A 51 9.71 6.70 3.89
C HIS A 51 9.83 7.43 2.55
N VAL A 52 10.87 7.07 1.79
CA VAL A 52 11.29 7.75 0.55
C VAL A 52 10.15 7.84 -0.48
N GLN A 53 9.32 6.81 -0.63
CA GLN A 53 8.21 6.79 -1.59
C GLN A 53 7.20 7.91 -1.34
N MET A 54 6.83 8.19 -0.09
CA MET A 54 5.89 9.27 0.23
C MET A 54 6.50 10.63 -0.09
N SER A 55 7.76 10.84 0.26
CA SER A 55 8.49 12.07 -0.07
C SER A 55 8.59 12.27 -1.58
N TYR A 56 8.84 11.20 -2.32
CA TYR A 56 8.89 11.21 -3.78
C TYR A 56 7.53 11.60 -4.41
N TYR A 57 6.43 11.05 -3.94
CA TYR A 57 5.11 11.41 -4.45
C TYR A 57 4.77 12.89 -4.20
N PHE A 58 5.14 13.43 -3.05
CA PHE A 58 4.91 14.84 -2.77
C PHE A 58 5.84 15.80 -3.52
N LEU A 59 6.93 15.31 -4.11
CA LEU A 59 7.71 16.10 -5.08
C LEU A 59 6.84 16.53 -6.27
N PHE A 60 5.93 15.68 -6.74
CA PHE A 60 4.99 16.06 -7.81
C PHE A 60 4.07 17.21 -7.38
N VAL A 61 3.57 17.20 -6.13
CA VAL A 61 2.79 18.34 -5.61
C VAL A 61 3.61 19.63 -5.61
N ILE A 62 4.88 19.55 -5.18
CA ILE A 62 5.79 20.70 -5.20
C ILE A 62 5.99 21.21 -6.64
N LEU A 63 6.17 20.31 -7.62
CA LEU A 63 6.31 20.69 -9.03
C LEU A 63 5.05 21.38 -9.56
N PHE A 64 3.84 20.90 -9.22
CA PHE A 64 2.59 21.60 -9.56
C PHE A 64 2.51 22.99 -8.94
N ILE A 65 2.93 23.14 -7.67
CA ILE A 65 2.95 24.43 -6.97
C ILE A 65 3.96 25.38 -7.66
N VAL A 66 5.18 24.91 -7.90
CA VAL A 66 6.23 25.70 -8.59
C VAL A 66 5.75 26.15 -9.97
N GLY A 67 5.17 25.22 -10.76
CA GLY A 67 4.63 25.53 -12.08
C GLY A 67 3.51 26.58 -12.04
N ALA A 68 2.59 26.45 -11.10
CA ALA A 68 1.48 27.40 -10.97
C ALA A 68 1.95 28.80 -10.51
N TYR A 69 2.93 28.87 -9.59
CA TYR A 69 3.52 30.16 -9.19
C TYR A 69 4.42 30.75 -10.28
N PHE A 70 5.08 29.91 -11.08
CA PHE A 70 5.84 30.37 -12.26
C PHE A 70 4.89 31.02 -13.28
N GLU A 71 3.80 30.35 -13.61
CA GLU A 71 2.79 30.86 -14.56
C GLU A 71 2.18 32.19 -14.07
N ASP A 72 1.83 32.27 -12.77
CA ASP A 72 1.33 33.50 -12.15
C ASP A 72 2.37 34.63 -12.21
N ALA A 73 3.63 34.34 -11.90
CA ALA A 73 4.73 35.30 -11.96
C ALA A 73 5.02 35.76 -13.39
N TRP A 74 4.90 34.87 -14.37
CA TRP A 74 5.04 35.21 -15.79
C TRP A 74 3.95 36.19 -16.24
N ARG A 75 2.68 35.90 -15.93
CA ARG A 75 1.53 36.76 -16.26
C ARG A 75 1.60 38.13 -15.58
N ASN A 76 2.02 38.16 -14.33
CA ASN A 76 2.09 39.37 -13.52
C ASN A 76 3.43 40.12 -13.63
N LYS A 77 4.37 39.64 -14.49
CA LYS A 77 5.71 40.20 -14.68
C LYS A 77 6.55 40.29 -13.38
N THR A 78 6.39 39.31 -12.49
CA THR A 78 7.08 39.23 -11.18
C THR A 78 8.10 38.09 -11.14
N LEU A 79 8.67 37.69 -12.28
CA LEU A 79 9.68 36.63 -12.40
C LEU A 79 10.89 36.80 -11.47
N PRO A 80 11.46 38.02 -11.25
CA PRO A 80 12.58 38.18 -10.32
C PRO A 80 12.24 37.71 -8.90
N GLN A 81 11.02 38.01 -8.41
CA GLN A 81 10.56 37.57 -7.10
C GLN A 81 10.38 36.05 -7.05
N PHE A 82 9.85 35.44 -8.12
CA PHE A 82 9.74 34.01 -8.26
C PHE A 82 11.11 33.31 -8.19
N PHE A 83 12.09 33.77 -8.97
CA PHE A 83 13.43 33.18 -8.96
C PHE A 83 14.15 33.39 -7.61
N LYS A 84 13.95 34.53 -6.96
CA LYS A 84 14.47 34.76 -5.60
C LYS A 84 13.88 33.74 -4.59
N ALA A 85 12.56 33.54 -4.61
CA ALA A 85 11.89 32.56 -3.77
C ALA A 85 12.40 31.14 -4.07
N SER A 86 12.46 30.75 -5.34
CA SER A 86 12.96 29.44 -5.77
C SER A 86 14.41 29.20 -5.36
N GLY A 87 15.29 30.20 -5.46
CA GLY A 87 16.67 30.10 -4.98
C GLY A 87 16.75 29.83 -3.48
N VAL A 88 15.95 30.55 -2.68
CA VAL A 88 15.87 30.30 -1.23
C VAL A 88 15.35 28.90 -0.94
N LEU A 89 14.34 28.42 -1.66
CA LEU A 89 13.76 27.09 -1.47
C LEU A 89 14.74 25.98 -1.89
N VAL A 90 15.53 26.17 -2.94
CA VAL A 90 16.59 25.24 -3.33
C VAL A 90 17.65 25.13 -2.22
N VAL A 91 18.11 26.25 -1.69
CA VAL A 91 19.05 26.25 -0.57
C VAL A 91 18.45 25.57 0.67
N ALA A 92 17.20 25.86 0.99
CA ALA A 92 16.46 25.24 2.09
C ALA A 92 16.34 23.71 1.90
N ALA A 93 16.04 23.27 0.69
CA ALA A 93 15.96 21.84 0.36
C ALA A 93 17.32 21.16 0.50
N LEU A 94 18.40 21.77 -0.01
CA LEU A 94 19.76 21.24 0.13
C LEU A 94 20.17 21.11 1.60
N ILE A 95 19.88 22.11 2.45
CA ILE A 95 20.12 22.03 3.89
C ILE A 95 19.31 20.88 4.51
N GLY A 96 18.01 20.78 4.22
CA GLY A 96 17.14 19.73 4.75
C GLY A 96 17.57 18.32 4.33
N ILE A 97 18.07 18.14 3.11
CA ILE A 97 18.60 16.88 2.59
C ILE A 97 19.95 16.54 3.23
N SER A 98 20.86 17.53 3.34
CA SER A 98 22.23 17.31 3.79
C SER A 98 22.32 16.74 5.21
N VAL A 99 21.38 17.09 6.09
CA VAL A 99 21.29 16.54 7.47
C VAL A 99 21.09 15.03 7.48
N ASN A 100 20.50 14.47 6.42
CA ASN A 100 20.22 13.03 6.30
C ASN A 100 21.07 12.34 5.20
N LEU A 101 22.12 12.98 4.72
CA LEU A 101 22.87 12.52 3.56
C LEU A 101 23.48 11.12 3.77
N SER A 102 24.00 10.85 4.96
CA SER A 102 24.56 9.53 5.30
C SER A 102 23.50 8.42 5.18
N ASN A 103 22.31 8.63 5.76
CA ASN A 103 21.22 7.66 5.68
C ASN A 103 20.75 7.46 4.23
N LEU A 104 20.60 8.55 3.47
CA LEU A 104 20.21 8.48 2.06
C LEU A 104 21.26 7.73 1.22
N TYR A 105 22.53 7.99 1.44
CA TYR A 105 23.63 7.33 0.74
C TYR A 105 23.64 5.81 1.02
N HIS A 106 23.60 5.40 2.27
CA HIS A 106 23.59 3.99 2.62
C HIS A 106 22.30 3.28 2.14
N THR A 107 21.14 3.95 2.22
CA THR A 107 19.90 3.41 1.66
C THR A 107 19.99 3.23 0.15
N TYR A 108 20.60 4.18 -0.56
CA TYR A 108 20.79 4.11 -2.01
C TYR A 108 21.73 2.96 -2.38
N GLU A 109 22.91 2.85 -1.72
CA GLU A 109 23.85 1.75 -1.97
C GLU A 109 23.21 0.38 -1.67
N TYR A 110 22.59 0.24 -0.50
CA TYR A 110 21.91 -1.01 -0.16
C TYR A 110 20.77 -1.35 -1.14
N SER A 111 20.06 -0.35 -1.66
CA SER A 111 18.96 -0.58 -2.60
C SER A 111 19.39 -1.26 -3.90
N LYS A 112 20.65 -1.11 -4.30
CA LYS A 112 21.21 -1.75 -5.51
C LYS A 112 21.27 -3.28 -5.38
N GLU A 113 21.48 -3.78 -4.17
CA GLU A 113 21.58 -5.21 -3.87
C GLU A 113 20.21 -5.85 -3.58
N THR A 114 19.17 -5.02 -3.40
CA THR A 114 17.82 -5.50 -3.07
C THR A 114 17.00 -5.81 -4.33
N MET A 115 15.79 -6.31 -4.13
CA MET A 115 14.76 -6.47 -5.18
C MET A 115 14.56 -5.23 -6.08
N ARG A 116 15.03 -4.05 -5.63
CA ARG A 116 14.99 -2.79 -6.38
C ARG A 116 16.23 -2.57 -7.25
N GLY A 117 17.25 -3.41 -7.13
CA GLY A 117 18.43 -3.44 -7.96
C GLY A 117 18.20 -4.19 -9.28
N LYS A 118 19.25 -4.31 -10.08
CA LYS A 118 19.24 -5.08 -11.34
C LYS A 118 19.44 -6.57 -11.01
N SER A 119 18.68 -7.46 -11.69
CA SER A 119 18.95 -8.89 -11.64
C SER A 119 20.21 -9.23 -12.45
N GLU A 120 20.98 -10.19 -11.97
CA GLU A 120 22.08 -10.82 -12.72
C GLU A 120 21.57 -11.99 -13.59
N LEU A 121 20.36 -12.51 -13.28
CA LEU A 121 19.72 -13.53 -14.09
C LEU A 121 19.12 -12.93 -15.36
N VAL A 122 19.37 -13.57 -16.48
CA VAL A 122 18.75 -13.24 -17.76
C VAL A 122 17.55 -14.17 -17.96
N GLU A 123 16.34 -13.65 -17.84
CA GLU A 123 15.13 -14.43 -18.12
C GLU A 123 14.94 -14.58 -19.64
N THR A 124 14.89 -15.82 -20.09
CA THR A 124 14.53 -16.17 -21.47
C THR A 124 13.01 -16.27 -21.56
N GLY A 125 12.37 -15.21 -22.02
CA GLY A 125 10.91 -15.11 -22.22
C GLY A 125 10.32 -13.89 -21.54
N ASP A 126 9.39 -13.19 -22.18
CA ASP A 126 8.69 -11.99 -21.69
C ASP A 126 9.59 -10.81 -21.25
N ALA A 127 10.47 -10.38 -22.14
CA ALA A 127 11.24 -9.11 -21.97
C ALA A 127 10.34 -7.88 -21.67
N ALA A 128 9.04 -7.98 -21.95
CA ALA A 128 8.05 -6.95 -21.65
C ALA A 128 7.74 -6.76 -20.15
N LYS A 129 8.05 -7.75 -19.30
CA LYS A 129 7.78 -7.68 -17.84
C LYS A 129 8.91 -7.05 -17.06
N GLN A 130 10.14 -7.14 -17.55
CA GLN A 130 11.31 -6.59 -16.86
C GLN A 130 11.42 -5.07 -17.07
N THR A 131 11.77 -4.36 -16.01
CA THR A 131 12.22 -2.96 -16.10
C THR A 131 13.73 -2.95 -16.30
N SER A 132 14.26 -1.91 -16.96
CA SER A 132 15.70 -1.76 -17.19
C SER A 132 16.51 -1.71 -15.90
N SER A 133 15.92 -1.27 -14.80
CA SER A 133 16.46 -1.29 -13.44
C SER A 133 15.35 -1.02 -12.44
N GLY A 134 15.01 -1.95 -11.60
CA GLY A 134 13.94 -1.76 -10.60
C GLY A 134 13.15 -3.03 -10.34
N LEU A 135 11.91 -2.84 -9.89
CA LEU A 135 10.95 -3.91 -9.66
C LEU A 135 10.27 -4.30 -10.99
N ASP A 136 9.75 -5.52 -11.05
CA ASP A 136 8.97 -5.97 -12.20
C ASP A 136 7.67 -5.18 -12.35
N ARG A 137 7.19 -5.01 -13.59
CA ARG A 137 5.98 -4.23 -13.90
C ARG A 137 4.75 -4.76 -13.17
N ASP A 138 4.58 -6.09 -13.15
CA ASP A 138 3.47 -6.74 -12.46
C ASP A 138 3.54 -6.49 -10.94
N TYR A 139 4.75 -6.52 -10.35
CA TYR A 139 4.95 -6.25 -8.94
C TYR A 139 4.75 -4.77 -8.58
N ILE A 140 5.17 -3.83 -9.44
CA ILE A 140 4.93 -2.39 -9.28
C ILE A 140 3.43 -2.11 -9.26
N THR A 141 2.69 -2.72 -10.22
CA THR A 141 1.29 -2.43 -10.50
C THR A 141 0.31 -3.35 -9.77
N GLN A 142 0.78 -4.29 -8.97
CA GLN A 142 -0.05 -5.26 -8.25
C GLN A 142 -1.14 -4.57 -7.41
N TRP A 143 -0.81 -3.50 -6.69
CA TRP A 143 -1.74 -2.63 -5.97
C TRP A 143 -2.14 -1.44 -6.83
N SER A 144 -2.85 -1.68 -7.92
CA SER A 144 -3.44 -0.64 -8.76
C SER A 144 -4.87 -0.37 -8.33
N TYR A 145 -5.23 0.90 -8.26
CA TYR A 145 -6.59 1.32 -7.95
C TYR A 145 -7.51 1.08 -9.14
N GLY A 146 -8.68 0.50 -8.93
CA GLY A 146 -9.67 0.38 -10.00
C GLY A 146 -10.21 1.76 -10.41
N ILE A 147 -10.48 1.97 -11.69
CA ILE A 147 -11.08 3.24 -12.15
C ILE A 147 -12.38 3.51 -11.39
N GLY A 148 -13.23 2.47 -11.25
CA GLY A 148 -14.45 2.56 -10.45
C GLY A 148 -14.21 2.76 -8.95
N GLU A 149 -13.07 2.32 -8.40
CA GLU A 149 -12.75 2.55 -7.00
C GLU A 149 -12.58 4.03 -6.66
N THR A 150 -12.36 4.91 -7.64
CA THR A 150 -12.29 6.36 -7.43
C THR A 150 -13.54 6.91 -6.73
N TRP A 151 -14.68 6.26 -6.87
CA TRP A 151 -15.91 6.64 -6.16
C TRP A 151 -15.86 6.45 -4.65
N THR A 152 -14.86 5.72 -4.12
CA THR A 152 -14.66 5.63 -2.66
C THR A 152 -14.31 6.97 -2.02
N LEU A 153 -13.79 7.93 -2.80
CA LEU A 153 -13.61 9.33 -2.34
C LEU A 153 -14.92 9.95 -1.86
N LEU A 154 -16.08 9.50 -2.40
CA LEU A 154 -17.41 9.96 -2.06
C LEU A 154 -18.18 8.95 -1.18
N VAL A 155 -18.10 7.66 -1.51
CA VAL A 155 -18.85 6.57 -0.84
C VAL A 155 -17.85 5.51 -0.36
N PRO A 156 -17.50 5.47 0.94
CA PRO A 156 -16.43 4.63 1.46
C PRO A 156 -16.54 3.14 1.08
N ASN A 157 -17.74 2.57 1.17
CA ASN A 157 -17.98 1.15 0.85
C ASN A 157 -18.29 0.88 -0.63
N PHE A 158 -17.98 1.81 -1.55
CA PHE A 158 -18.25 1.60 -2.99
C PHE A 158 -17.63 0.31 -3.56
N LYS A 159 -16.52 -0.13 -2.98
CA LYS A 159 -15.88 -1.44 -3.26
C LYS A 159 -15.67 -2.27 -1.99
N GLY A 160 -16.55 -2.10 -0.99
CA GLY A 160 -16.60 -2.95 0.20
C GLY A 160 -15.65 -2.57 1.33
N GLY A 161 -14.85 -1.52 1.18
CA GLY A 161 -13.99 -1.00 2.26
C GLY A 161 -12.71 -1.80 2.46
N ALA A 162 -12.64 -2.72 3.42
CA ALA A 162 -11.46 -3.50 3.74
C ALA A 162 -11.56 -4.99 3.35
N SER A 163 -10.42 -5.65 3.21
CA SER A 163 -10.32 -7.10 2.98
C SER A 163 -10.46 -7.87 4.29
N VAL A 164 -11.67 -7.82 4.85
CA VAL A 164 -12.09 -8.55 6.04
C VAL A 164 -13.28 -9.46 5.71
N PRO A 165 -13.62 -10.45 6.54
CA PRO A 165 -14.79 -11.30 6.30
C PRO A 165 -16.07 -10.50 6.10
N LEU A 166 -16.87 -10.87 5.08
CA LEU A 166 -18.14 -10.21 4.78
C LEU A 166 -19.12 -10.32 5.95
N ALA A 167 -19.05 -11.41 6.70
CA ALA A 167 -19.87 -11.64 7.89
C ALA A 167 -19.69 -10.59 9.01
N LEU A 168 -18.62 -9.79 8.98
CA LEU A 168 -18.43 -8.69 9.94
C LEU A 168 -19.21 -7.42 9.58
N ASN A 169 -19.88 -7.37 8.43
CA ASN A 169 -20.65 -6.21 8.00
C ASN A 169 -22.16 -6.41 8.29
N GLU A 170 -22.68 -5.69 9.28
CA GLU A 170 -24.07 -5.80 9.71
C GLU A 170 -25.05 -5.55 8.55
N THR A 171 -24.84 -4.48 7.77
CA THR A 171 -25.74 -4.14 6.63
C THR A 171 -25.74 -5.23 5.55
N ALA A 172 -24.60 -5.86 5.29
CA ALA A 172 -24.53 -6.99 4.38
C ALA A 172 -25.29 -8.20 4.95
N MET A 173 -25.09 -8.47 6.24
CA MET A 173 -25.71 -9.63 6.91
C MET A 173 -27.24 -9.54 7.01
N GLU A 174 -27.83 -8.33 6.99
CA GLU A 174 -29.29 -8.16 6.86
C GLU A 174 -29.87 -8.77 5.58
N LYS A 175 -29.04 -8.91 4.52
CA LYS A 175 -29.40 -9.51 3.24
C LYS A 175 -28.85 -10.93 3.06
N ALA A 176 -28.16 -11.47 4.04
CA ALA A 176 -27.53 -12.77 3.96
C ALA A 176 -28.54 -13.90 3.93
N ASN A 177 -28.35 -14.85 3.04
CA ASN A 177 -29.08 -16.12 3.10
C ASN A 177 -28.47 -17.00 4.20
N PRO A 178 -29.25 -17.40 5.23
CA PRO A 178 -28.75 -18.23 6.32
C PRO A 178 -28.10 -19.54 5.88
N THR A 179 -28.54 -20.09 4.74
CA THR A 179 -27.96 -21.34 4.18
C THR A 179 -26.46 -21.23 3.92
N TYR A 180 -25.97 -20.03 3.59
CA TYR A 180 -24.57 -19.79 3.21
C TYR A 180 -23.75 -19.10 4.32
N ALA A 181 -24.26 -19.04 5.55
CA ALA A 181 -23.64 -18.28 6.64
C ALA A 181 -22.15 -18.61 6.90
N GLY A 182 -21.77 -19.89 6.80
CA GLY A 182 -20.39 -20.33 6.95
C GLY A 182 -19.46 -19.82 5.84
N LEU A 183 -20.00 -19.60 4.63
CA LEU A 183 -19.21 -19.11 3.49
C LEU A 183 -18.84 -17.62 3.66
N TYR A 184 -19.73 -16.80 4.24
CA TYR A 184 -19.48 -15.36 4.41
C TYR A 184 -18.35 -15.04 5.41
N GLN A 185 -17.93 -15.99 6.23
CA GLN A 185 -16.73 -15.89 7.06
C GLN A 185 -15.44 -15.97 6.24
N GLN A 186 -15.50 -16.60 5.06
CA GLN A 186 -14.34 -16.82 4.19
C GLN A 186 -14.31 -15.81 3.03
N LEU A 187 -15.45 -15.27 2.62
CA LEU A 187 -15.55 -14.30 1.54
C LEU A 187 -15.21 -12.90 2.03
N SER A 188 -14.46 -12.16 1.20
CA SER A 188 -14.04 -10.81 1.52
C SER A 188 -15.18 -9.80 1.36
N GLN A 189 -15.24 -8.84 2.30
CA GLN A 189 -16.07 -7.65 2.16
C GLN A 189 -15.64 -6.80 0.95
N TYR A 190 -14.29 -6.64 0.76
CA TYR A 190 -13.72 -5.91 -0.36
C TYR A 190 -13.85 -6.69 -1.68
N PHE A 191 -14.29 -5.97 -2.73
CA PHE A 191 -14.46 -6.50 -4.08
C PHE A 191 -13.92 -5.54 -5.17
N GLY A 192 -12.84 -4.84 -4.86
CA GLY A 192 -12.11 -3.97 -5.80
C GLY A 192 -10.99 -4.70 -6.54
N ASN A 193 -10.10 -3.91 -7.18
CA ASN A 193 -9.06 -4.42 -8.07
C ASN A 193 -7.71 -4.70 -7.38
N GLN A 194 -7.54 -4.29 -6.12
CA GLN A 194 -6.32 -4.54 -5.36
C GLN A 194 -6.37 -5.96 -4.77
N PRO A 195 -5.22 -6.62 -4.57
CA PRO A 195 -5.18 -7.95 -3.94
C PRO A 195 -5.78 -7.95 -2.53
N MET A 196 -5.51 -6.90 -1.78
CA MET A 196 -6.07 -6.65 -0.44
C MET A 196 -5.98 -5.17 -0.11
N THR A 197 -6.83 -4.72 0.82
CA THR A 197 -6.78 -3.37 1.37
C THR A 197 -7.23 -3.33 2.83
N SER A 198 -6.66 -2.43 3.61
CA SER A 198 -7.07 -2.18 5.00
C SER A 198 -8.17 -1.12 5.12
N GLY A 199 -8.68 -0.61 4.01
CA GLY A 199 -9.76 0.36 3.96
C GLY A 199 -9.72 1.24 2.72
N PRO A 200 -10.78 2.01 2.46
CA PRO A 200 -10.92 2.86 1.28
C PRO A 200 -10.10 4.14 1.39
N VAL A 201 -9.80 4.75 0.24
CA VAL A 201 -9.38 6.15 0.18
C VAL A 201 -10.64 7.02 0.27
N TYR A 202 -10.82 7.74 1.38
CA TYR A 202 -12.00 8.56 1.63
C TYR A 202 -11.63 9.91 2.21
N VAL A 203 -12.16 10.98 1.65
CA VAL A 203 -11.80 12.36 2.01
C VAL A 203 -12.91 13.13 2.75
N GLY A 204 -14.06 12.50 2.95
CA GLY A 204 -15.26 13.12 3.49
C GLY A 204 -16.23 13.61 2.40
N ALA A 205 -17.50 13.22 2.51
CA ALA A 205 -18.50 13.51 1.47
C ALA A 205 -18.72 15.02 1.27
N PHE A 206 -18.87 15.75 2.36
CA PHE A 206 -19.05 17.21 2.30
C PHE A 206 -17.73 17.93 1.92
N VAL A 207 -16.59 17.39 2.27
CA VAL A 207 -15.27 17.91 1.87
C VAL A 207 -15.10 17.79 0.36
N LEU A 208 -15.52 16.69 -0.25
CA LEU A 208 -15.48 16.52 -1.71
C LEU A 208 -16.42 17.50 -2.41
N PHE A 209 -17.63 17.75 -1.87
CA PHE A 209 -18.51 18.82 -2.36
C PHE A 209 -17.82 20.19 -2.35
N LEU A 210 -17.20 20.56 -1.22
CA LEU A 210 -16.48 21.83 -1.10
C LEU A 210 -15.28 21.90 -2.03
N PHE A 211 -14.57 20.81 -2.27
CA PHE A 211 -13.47 20.73 -3.24
C PHE A 211 -13.97 21.05 -4.66
N ILE A 212 -15.03 20.38 -5.12
CA ILE A 212 -15.59 20.61 -6.46
C ILE A 212 -16.07 22.06 -6.59
N LEU A 213 -16.77 22.58 -5.59
CA LEU A 213 -17.18 23.99 -5.58
C LEU A 213 -15.96 24.92 -5.57
N GLY A 214 -14.90 24.56 -4.83
CA GLY A 214 -13.63 25.27 -4.77
C GLY A 214 -12.95 25.43 -6.13
N CYS A 215 -13.05 24.44 -7.00
CA CYS A 215 -12.53 24.51 -8.37
C CYS A 215 -13.13 25.70 -9.15
N PHE A 216 -14.33 26.14 -8.80
CA PHE A 216 -15.01 27.25 -9.49
C PHE A 216 -14.91 28.59 -8.78
N ILE A 217 -14.89 28.61 -7.43
CA ILE A 217 -15.00 29.86 -6.64
C ILE A 217 -13.67 30.37 -6.10
N VAL A 218 -12.66 29.49 -5.90
CA VAL A 218 -11.34 29.87 -5.42
C VAL A 218 -10.54 30.51 -6.54
N LYS A 219 -9.69 31.47 -6.23
CA LYS A 219 -8.80 32.16 -7.20
C LYS A 219 -7.34 32.01 -6.77
N GLY A 220 -6.44 32.22 -7.71
CA GLY A 220 -4.99 32.22 -7.51
C GLY A 220 -4.28 30.95 -8.00
N PRO A 221 -2.92 30.98 -8.05
CA PRO A 221 -2.13 29.92 -8.63
C PRO A 221 -2.27 28.59 -7.88
N LEU A 222 -2.32 28.64 -6.56
CA LEU A 222 -2.40 27.44 -5.72
C LEU A 222 -3.62 26.55 -6.03
N LYS A 223 -4.76 27.17 -6.44
CA LYS A 223 -5.94 26.41 -6.89
C LYS A 223 -5.58 25.46 -8.03
N TRP A 224 -4.89 25.94 -9.04
CA TRP A 224 -4.56 25.16 -10.23
C TRP A 224 -3.55 24.05 -9.92
N ALA A 225 -2.58 24.35 -9.02
CA ALA A 225 -1.66 23.34 -8.52
C ALA A 225 -2.40 22.19 -7.82
N LEU A 226 -3.35 22.52 -6.93
CA LEU A 226 -4.11 21.52 -6.18
C LEU A 226 -5.02 20.68 -7.08
N ILE A 227 -5.72 21.31 -8.03
CA ILE A 227 -6.54 20.60 -9.02
C ILE A 227 -5.68 19.66 -9.87
N GLY A 228 -4.57 20.16 -10.42
CA GLY A 228 -3.66 19.39 -11.26
C GLY A 228 -3.06 18.19 -10.50
N ALA A 229 -2.57 18.42 -9.29
CA ALA A 229 -2.02 17.35 -8.45
C ALA A 229 -3.07 16.30 -8.04
N THR A 230 -4.31 16.72 -7.75
CA THR A 230 -5.42 15.79 -7.46
C THR A 230 -5.71 14.90 -8.66
N PHE A 231 -5.94 15.49 -9.83
CA PHE A 231 -6.25 14.74 -11.04
C PHE A 231 -5.10 13.81 -11.42
N PHE A 232 -3.87 14.32 -11.38
CA PHE A 232 -2.66 13.55 -11.65
C PHE A 232 -2.56 12.31 -10.74
N SER A 233 -2.76 12.49 -9.42
CA SER A 233 -2.64 11.38 -8.47
C SER A 233 -3.73 10.33 -8.67
N ILE A 234 -4.96 10.73 -9.00
CA ILE A 234 -6.05 9.82 -9.29
C ILE A 234 -5.73 8.97 -10.53
N VAL A 235 -5.35 9.61 -11.64
CA VAL A 235 -5.09 8.90 -12.91
C VAL A 235 -3.88 7.98 -12.77
N LEU A 236 -2.81 8.42 -12.12
CA LEU A 236 -1.61 7.59 -11.93
C LEU A 236 -1.85 6.43 -10.94
N SER A 237 -2.80 6.56 -10.01
CA SER A 237 -3.16 5.48 -9.08
C SER A 237 -3.81 4.28 -9.77
N TRP A 238 -4.40 4.47 -10.95
CA TRP A 238 -5.04 3.39 -11.70
C TRP A 238 -4.05 2.34 -12.20
N GLY A 239 -2.77 2.64 -12.29
CA GLY A 239 -1.69 1.68 -12.57
C GLY A 239 -1.99 0.77 -13.74
N LYS A 240 -2.14 -0.56 -13.50
CA LYS A 240 -2.47 -1.55 -14.54
C LYS A 240 -3.79 -1.28 -15.28
N ASN A 241 -4.70 -0.51 -14.69
CA ASN A 241 -5.97 -0.15 -15.31
C ASN A 241 -5.82 1.04 -16.28
N PHE A 242 -4.64 1.69 -16.33
CA PHE A 242 -4.29 2.72 -17.31
C PHE A 242 -2.79 2.66 -17.64
N MET A 243 -2.38 1.56 -18.28
CA MET A 243 -0.98 1.25 -18.60
C MET A 243 -0.25 2.32 -19.42
N PRO A 244 -0.85 3.01 -20.44
CA PRO A 244 -0.08 3.97 -21.23
C PRO A 244 0.60 5.06 -20.39
N LEU A 245 -0.06 5.58 -19.36
CA LEU A 245 0.56 6.53 -18.43
C LEU A 245 1.53 5.84 -17.48
N THR A 246 1.16 4.67 -16.98
CA THR A 246 1.97 3.92 -16.03
C THR A 246 3.30 3.49 -16.64
N ASP A 247 3.30 2.99 -17.88
CA ASP A 247 4.51 2.61 -18.62
C ASP A 247 5.41 3.83 -18.86
N PHE A 248 4.82 4.98 -19.25
CA PHE A 248 5.59 6.21 -19.39
C PHE A 248 6.33 6.56 -18.08
N PHE A 249 5.66 6.41 -16.91
CA PHE A 249 6.29 6.69 -15.64
C PHE A 249 7.36 5.66 -15.26
N ILE A 250 7.11 4.38 -15.50
CA ILE A 250 8.06 3.30 -15.22
C ILE A 250 9.34 3.47 -16.06
N ASP A 251 9.20 3.83 -17.35
CA ASP A 251 10.31 3.84 -18.29
C ASP A 251 11.09 5.16 -18.30
N TYR A 252 10.42 6.29 -18.10
CA TYR A 252 11.04 7.61 -18.32
C TYR A 252 11.18 8.44 -17.05
N ILE A 253 10.39 8.19 -15.99
CA ILE A 253 10.48 9.01 -14.79
C ILE A 253 11.46 8.37 -13.78
N PRO A 254 12.55 9.08 -13.43
CA PRO A 254 13.58 8.54 -12.57
C PRO A 254 13.01 8.02 -11.24
N MET A 255 13.50 6.87 -10.79
CA MET A 255 13.14 6.22 -9.53
C MET A 255 11.71 5.68 -9.42
N TYR A 256 10.79 5.95 -10.36
CA TYR A 256 9.41 5.46 -10.25
C TYR A 256 9.36 3.93 -10.19
N SER A 257 10.18 3.24 -11.01
CA SER A 257 10.30 1.78 -11.04
C SER A 257 10.87 1.14 -9.76
N LYS A 258 11.34 1.96 -8.79
CA LYS A 258 11.84 1.47 -7.49
C LYS A 258 10.74 1.31 -6.44
N PHE A 259 9.53 1.79 -6.71
CA PHE A 259 8.41 1.79 -5.78
C PHE A 259 7.30 0.86 -6.25
N ARG A 260 6.64 0.20 -5.31
CA ARG A 260 5.45 -0.62 -5.56
C ARG A 260 4.19 0.04 -5.02
N ALA A 261 3.04 -0.57 -5.31
CA ALA A 261 1.74 -0.11 -4.83
C ALA A 261 1.42 1.32 -5.28
N VAL A 262 1.23 1.46 -6.59
CA VAL A 262 0.96 2.75 -7.26
C VAL A 262 -0.27 3.46 -6.68
N SER A 263 -1.25 2.72 -6.14
CA SER A 263 -2.41 3.29 -5.44
C SER A 263 -2.04 4.20 -4.27
N SER A 264 -0.87 4.00 -3.66
CA SER A 264 -0.39 4.84 -2.55
C SER A 264 -0.19 6.32 -2.93
N ILE A 265 -0.15 6.68 -4.22
CA ILE A 265 -0.07 8.07 -4.67
C ILE A 265 -1.33 8.88 -4.36
N LEU A 266 -2.46 8.21 -4.07
CA LEU A 266 -3.71 8.87 -3.66
C LEU A 266 -3.59 9.68 -2.35
N VAL A 267 -2.53 9.49 -1.56
CA VAL A 267 -2.22 10.39 -0.44
C VAL A 267 -2.09 11.86 -0.86
N ILE A 268 -1.77 12.11 -2.14
CA ILE A 268 -1.81 13.45 -2.73
C ILE A 268 -3.25 13.98 -2.77
N ALA A 269 -4.20 13.19 -3.28
CA ALA A 269 -5.61 13.57 -3.32
C ALA A 269 -6.17 13.76 -1.89
N GLU A 270 -5.80 12.90 -0.94
CA GLU A 270 -6.19 13.02 0.48
C GLU A 270 -5.67 14.31 1.15
N PHE A 271 -4.60 14.90 0.62
CA PHE A 271 -4.09 16.20 1.06
C PHE A 271 -4.70 17.38 0.27
N THR A 272 -4.72 17.28 -1.06
CA THR A 272 -5.08 18.41 -1.94
C THR A 272 -6.59 18.70 -1.94
N ILE A 273 -7.43 17.68 -1.84
CA ILE A 273 -8.89 17.82 -1.79
C ILE A 273 -9.33 18.60 -0.54
N PRO A 274 -8.96 18.20 0.69
CA PRO A 274 -9.33 18.96 1.88
C PRO A 274 -8.74 20.38 1.89
N LEU A 275 -7.53 20.57 1.38
CA LEU A 275 -6.91 21.90 1.34
C LEU A 275 -7.69 22.88 0.45
N LEU A 276 -8.09 22.46 -0.75
CA LEU A 276 -8.92 23.29 -1.63
C LEU A 276 -10.33 23.49 -1.07
N ALA A 277 -10.89 22.47 -0.40
CA ALA A 277 -12.17 22.56 0.31
C ALA A 277 -12.12 23.63 1.42
N ILE A 278 -11.04 23.71 2.20
CA ILE A 278 -10.83 24.75 3.22
C ILE A 278 -10.77 26.13 2.56
N PHE A 279 -10.10 26.28 1.42
CA PHE A 279 -10.09 27.57 0.70
C PHE A 279 -11.47 27.94 0.17
N ALA A 280 -12.26 26.99 -0.30
CA ALA A 280 -13.64 27.22 -0.70
C ALA A 280 -14.50 27.68 0.48
N LEU A 281 -14.41 26.96 1.61
CA LEU A 281 -15.12 27.34 2.84
C LEU A 281 -14.72 28.73 3.32
N LYS A 282 -13.40 29.03 3.36
CA LYS A 282 -12.92 30.38 3.68
C LYS A 282 -13.54 31.45 2.77
N LYS A 283 -13.56 31.21 1.45
CA LYS A 283 -14.15 32.14 0.49
C LYS A 283 -15.63 32.36 0.74
N ILE A 284 -16.40 31.31 1.06
CA ILE A 284 -17.82 31.39 1.38
C ILE A 284 -18.06 32.17 2.69
N LEU A 285 -17.23 31.92 3.71
CA LEU A 285 -17.34 32.58 5.00
C LEU A 285 -16.95 34.07 4.97
N ASP A 286 -16.04 34.44 4.07
CA ASP A 286 -15.63 35.83 3.90
C ASP A 286 -16.57 36.60 2.94
N GLU A 287 -17.16 35.94 1.95
CA GLU A 287 -18.06 36.52 0.95
C GLU A 287 -19.28 35.59 0.70
N PRO A 288 -20.28 35.57 1.59
CA PRO A 288 -21.45 34.66 1.48
C PRO A 288 -22.22 34.79 0.15
N GLU A 289 -22.25 36.01 -0.40
CA GLU A 289 -22.88 36.29 -1.69
C GLU A 289 -22.32 35.49 -2.87
N VAL A 290 -21.14 34.87 -2.71
CA VAL A 290 -20.53 34.02 -3.75
C VAL A 290 -21.45 32.84 -4.06
N LEU A 291 -22.19 32.31 -3.08
CA LEU A 291 -23.13 31.20 -3.27
C LEU A 291 -24.25 31.58 -4.26
N LYS A 292 -24.84 32.78 -4.13
CA LYS A 292 -25.84 33.30 -5.05
C LYS A 292 -25.24 33.66 -6.41
N LYS A 293 -24.14 34.42 -6.42
CA LYS A 293 -23.46 34.82 -7.66
C LYS A 293 -22.97 33.64 -8.51
N LYS A 294 -22.69 32.50 -7.88
CA LYS A 294 -22.16 31.28 -8.50
C LYS A 294 -23.12 30.09 -8.35
N ILE A 295 -24.43 30.34 -8.24
CA ILE A 295 -25.45 29.32 -8.00
C ILE A 295 -25.41 28.15 -9.00
N LYS A 296 -25.09 28.43 -10.27
CA LYS A 296 -24.89 27.39 -11.28
C LYS A 296 -23.81 26.39 -10.88
N PHE A 297 -22.70 26.86 -10.33
CA PHE A 297 -21.59 26.00 -9.90
C PHE A 297 -21.89 25.28 -8.61
N VAL A 298 -22.69 25.88 -7.72
CA VAL A 298 -23.24 25.17 -6.54
C VAL A 298 -24.10 24.00 -7.01
N GLY A 299 -24.98 24.22 -7.98
CA GLY A 299 -25.82 23.16 -8.58
C GLY A 299 -25.00 22.06 -9.24
N ILE A 300 -23.94 22.41 -10.00
CA ILE A 300 -23.04 21.41 -10.60
C ILE A 300 -22.33 20.60 -9.50
N SER A 301 -21.83 21.25 -8.46
CA SER A 301 -21.14 20.55 -7.35
C SER A 301 -22.09 19.61 -6.60
N LEU A 302 -23.34 20.03 -6.38
CA LEU A 302 -24.38 19.19 -5.80
C LEU A 302 -24.72 17.98 -6.70
N ALA A 303 -24.85 18.20 -8.00
CA ALA A 303 -25.14 17.11 -8.95
C ALA A 303 -24.02 16.06 -8.97
N LEU A 304 -22.76 16.50 -8.96
CA LEU A 304 -21.57 15.63 -9.00
C LEU A 304 -21.27 14.94 -7.66
N THR A 305 -21.89 15.34 -6.57
CA THR A 305 -21.67 14.73 -5.24
C THR A 305 -22.97 14.19 -4.66
N ALA A 306 -23.86 15.03 -4.16
CA ALA A 306 -25.14 14.59 -3.60
C ALA A 306 -26.00 13.85 -4.63
N GLY A 307 -26.04 14.32 -5.90
CA GLY A 307 -26.78 13.65 -6.97
C GLY A 307 -26.24 12.27 -7.26
N VAL A 308 -24.93 12.13 -7.38
CA VAL A 308 -24.27 10.81 -7.57
C VAL A 308 -24.50 9.91 -6.35
N ALA A 309 -24.36 10.43 -5.13
CA ALA A 309 -24.60 9.66 -3.92
C ALA A 309 -26.08 9.18 -3.84
N LEU A 310 -27.04 10.02 -4.21
CA LEU A 310 -28.45 9.63 -4.26
C LEU A 310 -28.72 8.55 -5.33
N ILE A 311 -28.12 8.68 -6.52
CA ILE A 311 -28.23 7.65 -7.56
C ILE A 311 -27.70 6.32 -7.04
N LEU A 312 -26.53 6.31 -6.40
CA LEU A 312 -25.92 5.10 -5.83
C LEU A 312 -26.73 4.52 -4.65
N ALA A 313 -27.41 5.36 -3.89
CA ALA A 313 -28.30 4.90 -2.82
C ALA A 313 -29.52 4.14 -3.35
N VAL A 314 -30.05 4.54 -4.52
CA VAL A 314 -31.22 3.91 -5.14
C VAL A 314 -30.81 2.80 -6.13
N ILE A 315 -29.74 3.02 -6.88
CA ILE A 315 -29.23 2.12 -7.92
C ILE A 315 -27.74 1.88 -7.65
N PRO A 316 -27.37 1.04 -6.68
CA PRO A 316 -25.97 0.85 -6.26
C PRO A 316 -25.04 0.36 -7.39
N GLY A 317 -25.60 -0.28 -8.43
CA GLY A 317 -24.87 -0.71 -9.63
C GLY A 317 -24.68 0.36 -10.72
N ALA A 318 -25.19 1.58 -10.56
CA ALA A 318 -25.22 2.60 -11.63
C ALA A 318 -23.83 2.93 -12.23
N PHE A 319 -22.76 2.90 -11.40
CA PHE A 319 -21.39 3.20 -11.82
C PHE A 319 -20.44 2.00 -11.61
N SER A 320 -20.96 0.82 -11.32
CA SER A 320 -20.19 -0.42 -11.13
C SER A 320 -20.92 -1.59 -11.77
N SER A 321 -20.30 -2.20 -12.77
CA SER A 321 -20.89 -3.32 -13.50
C SER A 321 -20.89 -4.64 -12.71
N THR A 322 -20.09 -4.76 -11.64
CA THR A 322 -19.94 -6.04 -10.91
C THR A 322 -19.78 -5.84 -9.42
N PHE A 323 -20.58 -6.59 -8.64
CA PHE A 323 -20.40 -6.78 -7.20
C PHE A 323 -19.63 -8.04 -6.86
N VAL A 324 -19.41 -8.93 -7.83
CA VAL A 324 -18.60 -10.15 -7.70
C VAL A 324 -17.50 -10.11 -8.75
N PRO A 325 -16.24 -9.92 -8.35
CA PRO A 325 -15.09 -9.97 -9.26
C PRO A 325 -15.00 -11.32 -9.97
N ALA A 326 -14.52 -11.31 -11.24
CA ALA A 326 -14.37 -12.52 -12.03
C ALA A 326 -13.48 -13.58 -11.34
N GLN A 327 -12.41 -13.16 -10.67
CA GLN A 327 -11.52 -14.06 -9.93
C GLN A 327 -12.24 -14.75 -8.76
N GLU A 328 -13.10 -14.04 -8.03
CA GLU A 328 -13.87 -14.62 -6.94
C GLU A 328 -14.96 -15.58 -7.47
N ALA A 329 -15.63 -15.20 -8.56
CA ALA A 329 -16.58 -16.09 -9.23
C ALA A 329 -15.89 -17.38 -9.71
N GLN A 330 -14.67 -17.28 -10.25
CA GLN A 330 -13.88 -18.44 -10.67
C GLN A 330 -13.42 -19.29 -9.48
N MET A 331 -13.05 -18.67 -8.36
CA MET A 331 -12.72 -19.37 -7.12
C MET A 331 -13.90 -20.21 -6.62
N LEU A 332 -15.11 -19.62 -6.60
CA LEU A 332 -16.33 -20.34 -6.23
C LEU A 332 -16.67 -21.45 -7.22
N GLN A 333 -16.47 -21.24 -8.53
CA GLN A 333 -16.63 -22.30 -9.54
C GLN A 333 -15.63 -23.45 -9.34
N ASN A 334 -14.38 -23.14 -8.96
CA ASN A 334 -13.40 -24.18 -8.65
C ASN A 334 -13.80 -24.98 -7.40
N ALA A 335 -14.37 -24.33 -6.39
CA ALA A 335 -14.90 -25.02 -5.21
C ALA A 335 -16.07 -25.98 -5.57
N VAL A 336 -16.91 -25.59 -6.55
CA VAL A 336 -17.92 -26.50 -7.12
C VAL A 336 -17.27 -27.70 -7.82
N ASN A 337 -16.25 -27.46 -8.64
CA ASN A 337 -15.53 -28.53 -9.35
C ASN A 337 -14.85 -29.52 -8.39
N GLN A 338 -14.45 -29.04 -7.21
CA GLN A 338 -13.88 -29.85 -6.12
C GLN A 338 -14.94 -30.47 -5.20
N GLN A 339 -16.23 -30.36 -5.54
CA GLN A 339 -17.37 -30.86 -4.78
C GLN A 339 -17.49 -30.28 -3.34
N MET A 340 -16.87 -29.14 -3.09
CA MET A 340 -16.99 -28.41 -1.82
C MET A 340 -18.31 -27.62 -1.74
N ILE A 341 -18.86 -27.22 -2.89
CA ILE A 341 -20.12 -26.50 -3.05
C ILE A 341 -20.99 -27.27 -4.07
N PRO A 342 -22.28 -27.51 -3.80
CA PRO A 342 -23.18 -28.10 -4.78
C PRO A 342 -23.37 -27.19 -6.01
N ALA A 343 -23.31 -27.76 -7.21
CA ALA A 343 -23.37 -26.99 -8.46
C ALA A 343 -24.66 -26.16 -8.63
N ASN A 344 -25.78 -26.65 -8.10
CA ASN A 344 -27.08 -25.96 -8.14
C ASN A 344 -27.14 -24.74 -7.19
N GLU A 345 -26.22 -24.58 -6.24
CA GLU A 345 -26.20 -23.48 -5.29
C GLU A 345 -25.36 -22.29 -5.76
N LEU A 346 -24.44 -22.49 -6.71
CA LEU A 346 -23.50 -21.46 -7.16
C LEU A 346 -24.22 -20.18 -7.60
N SER A 347 -25.27 -20.28 -8.40
CA SER A 347 -26.02 -19.11 -8.88
C SER A 347 -26.68 -18.36 -7.73
N GLY A 348 -27.21 -19.08 -6.74
CA GLY A 348 -27.80 -18.51 -5.53
C GLY A 348 -26.76 -17.78 -4.68
N ILE A 349 -25.58 -18.36 -4.49
CA ILE A 349 -24.45 -17.77 -3.76
C ILE A 349 -23.99 -16.47 -4.45
N LEU A 350 -23.73 -16.49 -5.76
CA LEU A 350 -23.30 -15.32 -6.51
C LEU A 350 -24.34 -14.19 -6.48
N SER A 351 -25.62 -14.51 -6.63
CA SER A 351 -26.71 -13.53 -6.56
C SER A 351 -26.82 -12.91 -5.17
N ASN A 352 -26.79 -13.73 -4.11
CA ASN A 352 -26.88 -13.22 -2.74
C ASN A 352 -25.66 -12.41 -2.34
N LEU A 353 -24.45 -12.81 -2.74
CA LEU A 353 -23.23 -12.05 -2.54
C LEU A 353 -23.31 -10.66 -3.20
N ALA A 354 -23.85 -10.60 -4.42
CA ALA A 354 -24.07 -9.33 -5.12
C ALA A 354 -25.09 -8.45 -4.39
N GLU A 355 -26.18 -9.02 -3.87
CA GLU A 355 -27.21 -8.30 -3.11
C GLU A 355 -26.64 -7.74 -1.80
N MET A 356 -25.88 -8.53 -1.05
CA MET A 356 -25.24 -8.12 0.19
C MET A 356 -24.30 -6.92 -0.04
N ARG A 357 -23.47 -6.98 -1.07
CA ARG A 357 -22.52 -5.89 -1.41
C ARG A 357 -23.25 -4.67 -1.97
N ALA A 358 -24.31 -4.84 -2.72
CA ALA A 358 -25.18 -3.75 -3.18
C ALA A 358 -25.80 -3.00 -2.01
N ALA A 359 -26.28 -3.72 -0.98
CA ALA A 359 -26.84 -3.12 0.23
C ALA A 359 -25.80 -2.25 0.98
N MET A 360 -24.56 -2.72 1.09
CA MET A 360 -23.45 -1.94 1.68
C MET A 360 -23.20 -0.63 0.93
N VAL A 361 -23.19 -0.66 -0.41
CA VAL A 361 -22.99 0.54 -1.24
C VAL A 361 -24.16 1.49 -1.08
N SER A 362 -25.40 0.99 -1.13
CA SER A 362 -26.63 1.78 -0.99
C SER A 362 -26.67 2.52 0.36
N ALA A 363 -26.44 1.82 1.46
CA ALA A 363 -26.47 2.41 2.79
C ALA A 363 -25.41 3.51 2.97
N ASP A 364 -24.20 3.27 2.50
CA ASP A 364 -23.10 4.24 2.64
C ASP A 364 -23.25 5.43 1.67
N ALA A 365 -23.84 5.22 0.50
CA ALA A 365 -24.20 6.28 -0.43
C ALA A 365 -25.29 7.20 0.16
N LEU A 366 -26.33 6.64 0.79
CA LEU A 366 -27.35 7.39 1.49
C LEU A 366 -26.75 8.22 2.64
N ARG A 367 -25.84 7.63 3.42
CA ARG A 367 -25.08 8.34 4.45
C ARG A 367 -24.33 9.54 3.87
N SER A 368 -23.58 9.36 2.77
CA SER A 368 -22.84 10.43 2.11
C SER A 368 -23.76 11.53 1.59
N PHE A 369 -24.91 11.17 1.03
CA PHE A 369 -25.94 12.12 0.59
C PHE A 369 -26.44 12.97 1.76
N ILE A 370 -26.81 12.36 2.88
CA ILE A 370 -27.30 13.06 4.08
C ILE A 370 -26.26 14.05 4.61
N ILE A 371 -24.99 13.64 4.68
CA ILE A 371 -23.90 14.49 5.15
C ILE A 371 -23.72 15.73 4.26
N ILE A 372 -23.79 15.56 2.93
CA ILE A 372 -23.71 16.71 2.00
C ILE A 372 -24.90 17.63 2.18
N VAL A 373 -26.11 17.10 2.32
CA VAL A 373 -27.34 17.89 2.52
C VAL A 373 -27.25 18.71 3.81
N ILE A 374 -26.82 18.11 4.92
CA ILE A 374 -26.62 18.80 6.20
C ILE A 374 -25.58 19.93 6.06
N GLY A 375 -24.45 19.65 5.43
CA GLY A 375 -23.42 20.65 5.19
C GLY A 375 -23.91 21.83 4.33
N CYS A 376 -24.65 21.54 3.28
CA CYS A 376 -25.27 22.55 2.42
C CYS A 376 -26.34 23.36 3.15
N MET A 377 -27.13 22.73 4.04
CA MET A 377 -28.09 23.41 4.89
C MET A 377 -27.39 24.40 5.85
N LEU A 378 -26.26 24.02 6.46
CA LEU A 378 -25.47 24.92 7.30
C LEU A 378 -24.98 26.13 6.51
N LEU A 379 -24.47 25.93 5.29
CA LEU A 379 -24.05 27.04 4.41
C LEU A 379 -25.23 27.94 3.99
N TRP A 380 -26.40 27.36 3.72
CA TRP A 380 -27.60 28.13 3.38
C TRP A 380 -28.13 28.94 4.56
N LEU A 381 -28.13 28.38 5.79
CA LEU A 381 -28.51 29.10 7.00
C LEU A 381 -27.56 30.28 7.28
N TYR A 382 -26.29 30.11 6.99
CA TYR A 382 -25.30 31.20 7.06
C TYR A 382 -25.58 32.30 6.04
N TYR A 383 -25.76 31.90 4.76
CA TYR A 383 -26.08 32.85 3.69
C TYR A 383 -27.35 33.64 3.97
N SER A 384 -28.39 33.00 4.53
CA SER A 384 -29.65 33.65 4.88
C SER A 384 -29.59 34.49 6.14
N GLY A 385 -28.42 34.63 6.78
CA GLY A 385 -28.24 35.42 8.00
C GLY A 385 -28.83 34.84 9.28
N LYS A 386 -29.38 33.58 9.19
CA LYS A 386 -29.99 32.90 10.35
C LYS A 386 -28.98 32.26 11.28
N LEU A 387 -27.74 32.05 10.84
CA LEU A 387 -26.66 31.41 11.62
C LEU A 387 -25.41 32.28 11.58
N ARG A 388 -24.76 32.49 12.75
CA ARG A 388 -23.52 33.24 12.86
C ARG A 388 -22.33 32.45 12.35
N LYS A 389 -21.28 33.11 11.81
CA LYS A 389 -20.05 32.52 11.27
C LYS A 389 -19.44 31.47 12.19
N SER A 390 -19.34 31.72 13.49
CA SER A 390 -18.74 30.79 14.46
C SER A 390 -19.51 29.49 14.59
N PHE A 391 -20.86 29.57 14.57
CA PHE A 391 -21.70 28.35 14.65
C PHE A 391 -21.63 27.51 13.37
N VAL A 392 -21.50 28.16 12.21
CA VAL A 392 -21.30 27.44 10.94
C VAL A 392 -19.96 26.71 10.93
N ILE A 393 -18.88 27.38 11.37
CA ILE A 393 -17.55 26.74 11.48
C ILE A 393 -17.61 25.55 12.43
N ALA A 394 -18.20 25.71 13.61
CA ALA A 394 -18.37 24.64 14.58
C ALA A 394 -19.23 23.49 14.02
N GLY A 395 -20.36 23.81 13.39
CA GLY A 395 -21.26 22.81 12.79
C GLY A 395 -20.58 22.00 11.68
N ILE A 396 -19.86 22.66 10.77
CA ILE A 396 -19.11 21.97 9.70
C ILE A 396 -17.96 21.14 10.29
N ALA A 397 -17.24 21.65 11.31
CA ALA A 397 -16.19 20.90 11.97
C ALA A 397 -16.74 19.62 12.63
N ILE A 398 -17.85 19.74 13.36
CA ILE A 398 -18.54 18.58 13.96
C ILE A 398 -18.98 17.59 12.86
N LEU A 399 -19.59 18.09 11.77
CA LEU A 399 -20.04 17.26 10.66
C LEU A 399 -18.88 16.48 10.05
N CYS A 400 -17.74 17.12 9.80
CA CYS A 400 -16.53 16.45 9.28
C CYS A 400 -15.96 15.43 10.28
N VAL A 401 -15.96 15.77 11.59
CA VAL A 401 -15.52 14.83 12.63
C VAL A 401 -16.44 13.60 12.67
N VAL A 402 -17.76 13.79 12.69
CA VAL A 402 -18.73 12.70 12.70
C VAL A 402 -18.59 11.83 11.45
N ASP A 403 -18.46 12.45 10.27
CA ASP A 403 -18.26 11.77 9.00
C ASP A 403 -17.01 10.90 9.03
N MET A 404 -15.85 11.49 9.30
CA MET A 404 -14.56 10.79 9.29
C MET A 404 -14.43 9.78 10.43
N TRP A 405 -14.93 10.11 11.62
CA TRP A 405 -14.88 9.21 12.78
C TRP A 405 -15.70 7.95 12.54
N SER A 406 -16.93 8.07 12.05
CA SER A 406 -17.79 6.93 11.77
C SER A 406 -17.20 5.96 10.74
N VAL A 407 -16.47 6.48 9.74
CA VAL A 407 -15.76 5.66 8.76
C VAL A 407 -14.48 5.06 9.36
N ASN A 408 -13.68 5.86 10.08
CA ASN A 408 -12.41 5.39 10.63
C ASN A 408 -12.60 4.29 11.70
N LYS A 409 -13.67 4.34 12.50
CA LYS A 409 -13.98 3.33 13.52
C LYS A 409 -14.30 1.95 12.92
N ARG A 410 -14.66 1.86 11.63
CA ARG A 410 -14.81 0.56 10.93
C ARG A 410 -13.48 -0.16 10.77
N TYR A 411 -12.36 0.57 10.71
CA TYR A 411 -11.02 0.07 10.39
C TYR A 411 -10.03 0.15 11.55
N LEU A 412 -10.33 0.96 12.55
CA LEU A 412 -9.57 1.08 13.79
C LEU A 412 -10.55 1.20 14.96
N HIS A 413 -10.96 0.05 15.49
CA HIS A 413 -11.89 -0.07 16.61
C HIS A 413 -11.18 -0.51 17.89
N ASP A 414 -11.90 -0.47 19.02
CA ASP A 414 -11.29 -0.61 20.33
C ASP A 414 -10.72 -2.02 20.59
N ASP A 415 -11.27 -3.06 19.98
CA ASP A 415 -10.79 -4.45 20.10
C ASP A 415 -9.39 -4.68 19.48
N GLN A 416 -8.93 -3.75 18.63
CA GLN A 416 -7.57 -3.79 18.08
C GLN A 416 -6.52 -3.23 19.04
N PHE A 417 -6.93 -2.59 20.13
CA PHE A 417 -6.03 -2.10 21.17
C PHE A 417 -5.89 -3.13 22.26
N VAL A 418 -4.71 -3.71 22.38
CA VAL A 418 -4.41 -4.71 23.40
C VAL A 418 -3.58 -4.12 24.53
N PRO A 419 -3.69 -4.63 25.77
CA PRO A 419 -2.80 -4.23 26.86
C PRO A 419 -1.33 -4.46 26.50
N ARG A 420 -0.43 -3.62 27.02
CA ARG A 420 1.01 -3.76 26.78
C ARG A 420 1.55 -5.15 27.10
N SER A 421 1.01 -5.82 28.11
CA SER A 421 1.34 -7.19 28.49
C SER A 421 1.01 -8.22 27.39
N ALA A 422 -0.02 -7.98 26.58
CA ALA A 422 -0.37 -8.86 25.46
C ALA A 422 0.64 -8.77 24.31
N GLN A 423 1.34 -7.64 24.15
CA GLN A 423 2.41 -7.47 23.16
C GLN A 423 3.57 -8.43 23.41
N VAL A 424 3.89 -8.71 24.69
CA VAL A 424 4.93 -9.67 25.06
C VAL A 424 4.54 -11.10 24.63
N ASN A 425 3.24 -11.42 24.64
CA ASN A 425 2.73 -12.73 24.24
C ASN A 425 2.73 -12.96 22.72
N THR A 426 2.85 -11.90 21.92
CA THR A 426 2.90 -12.02 20.44
C THR A 426 4.08 -12.86 19.99
N PHE A 427 5.19 -12.81 20.71
CA PHE A 427 6.40 -13.57 20.44
C PHE A 427 6.64 -14.64 21.53
N LYS A 428 5.57 -15.19 22.12
CA LYS A 428 5.70 -16.30 23.05
C LYS A 428 6.34 -17.50 22.33
N LYS A 429 7.32 -18.12 23.00
CA LYS A 429 7.95 -19.35 22.51
C LYS A 429 6.92 -20.46 22.37
N THR A 430 6.99 -21.17 21.27
CA THR A 430 6.29 -22.44 21.09
C THR A 430 7.07 -23.57 21.77
N GLN A 431 6.46 -24.74 21.93
CA GLN A 431 7.16 -25.92 22.44
C GLN A 431 8.36 -26.29 21.55
N ALA A 432 8.22 -26.12 20.22
CA ALA A 432 9.31 -26.34 19.29
C ALA A 432 10.46 -25.36 19.53
N ASP A 433 10.17 -24.07 19.74
CA ASP A 433 11.20 -23.07 20.04
C ASP A 433 11.97 -23.39 21.33
N GLU A 434 11.27 -23.85 22.38
CA GLU A 434 11.89 -24.20 23.66
C GLU A 434 12.84 -25.40 23.52
N ILE A 435 12.50 -26.38 22.70
CA ILE A 435 13.34 -27.55 22.43
C ILE A 435 14.56 -27.13 21.60
N ILE A 436 14.36 -26.39 20.50
CA ILE A 436 15.44 -25.97 19.61
C ILE A 436 16.46 -25.08 20.34
N LEU A 437 16.00 -24.20 21.22
CA LEU A 437 16.86 -23.30 21.99
C LEU A 437 17.73 -24.00 23.05
N GLN A 438 17.53 -25.31 23.28
CA GLN A 438 18.44 -26.12 24.11
C GLN A 438 19.73 -26.50 23.36
N ASP A 439 19.70 -26.43 22.02
CA ASP A 439 20.92 -26.62 21.22
C ASP A 439 21.88 -25.45 21.45
N THR A 440 23.08 -25.77 21.88
CA THR A 440 24.13 -24.80 22.21
C THR A 440 24.93 -24.33 21.01
N ASP A 441 24.77 -24.96 19.83
CA ASP A 441 25.40 -24.50 18.59
C ASP A 441 24.76 -23.17 18.14
N PRO A 442 25.51 -22.06 18.05
CA PRO A 442 24.93 -20.78 17.68
C PRO A 442 24.73 -20.63 16.15
N ASN A 443 25.10 -21.61 15.35
CA ASN A 443 25.32 -21.43 13.91
C ASN A 443 24.41 -22.29 13.01
N TYR A 444 23.27 -22.73 13.46
CA TYR A 444 22.26 -23.39 12.61
C TYR A 444 21.15 -22.42 12.18
N ARG A 445 20.39 -22.83 11.18
CA ARG A 445 19.15 -22.16 10.76
C ARG A 445 17.92 -23.03 10.98
N VAL A 446 16.79 -22.35 11.12
CA VAL A 446 15.47 -22.96 11.34
C VAL A 446 14.54 -22.57 10.19
N LEU A 447 13.71 -23.51 9.73
CA LEU A 447 12.65 -23.26 8.77
C LEU A 447 11.31 -23.71 9.36
N SER A 448 10.33 -22.80 9.43
CA SER A 448 8.99 -23.10 9.90
C SER A 448 8.03 -23.39 8.74
N PHE A 449 7.24 -24.45 8.87
CA PHE A 449 6.13 -24.80 7.99
C PHE A 449 4.76 -24.45 8.59
N SER A 450 4.73 -23.73 9.73
CA SER A 450 3.47 -23.35 10.41
C SER A 450 2.73 -22.19 9.73
N GLY A 451 3.20 -21.72 8.59
CA GLY A 451 2.63 -20.62 7.81
C GLY A 451 3.49 -20.26 6.62
N ASP A 452 3.28 -19.07 6.05
CA ASP A 452 4.17 -18.55 5.01
C ASP A 452 5.49 -18.07 5.63
N ALA A 453 6.54 -18.90 5.47
CA ALA A 453 7.86 -18.67 6.04
C ALA A 453 8.50 -17.32 5.62
N PHE A 454 8.07 -16.73 4.49
CA PHE A 454 8.63 -15.47 3.98
C PHE A 454 7.77 -14.24 4.28
N SER A 455 6.62 -14.43 4.96
CA SER A 455 5.70 -13.35 5.35
C SER A 455 5.54 -13.23 6.88
N GLU A 456 6.23 -14.06 7.68
CA GLU A 456 6.17 -14.07 9.13
C GLU A 456 7.51 -13.65 9.76
N ASN A 457 7.50 -13.28 11.05
CA ASN A 457 8.67 -12.84 11.80
C ASN A 457 8.86 -13.60 13.14
N LYS A 458 7.98 -14.54 13.48
CA LYS A 458 8.05 -15.27 14.75
C LYS A 458 9.29 -16.16 14.82
N THR A 459 9.56 -16.91 13.75
CA THR A 459 10.74 -17.79 13.68
C THR A 459 12.03 -16.99 13.75
N SER A 460 12.13 -15.86 13.00
CA SER A 460 13.31 -15.00 13.02
C SER A 460 13.52 -14.21 14.32
N TYR A 461 12.51 -14.14 15.18
CA TYR A 461 12.63 -13.53 16.50
C TYR A 461 13.45 -14.41 17.46
N TRP A 462 13.29 -15.73 17.37
CA TRP A 462 13.96 -16.69 18.27
C TRP A 462 15.16 -17.38 17.65
N HIS A 463 15.18 -17.53 16.35
CA HIS A 463 16.17 -18.35 15.62
C HIS A 463 16.75 -17.61 14.43
N LYS A 464 17.90 -18.07 13.93
CA LYS A 464 18.40 -17.72 12.59
C LYS A 464 17.50 -18.42 11.57
N SER A 465 16.53 -17.71 11.01
CA SER A 465 15.55 -18.27 10.08
C SER A 465 16.07 -18.30 8.63
N VAL A 466 15.69 -19.35 7.88
CA VAL A 466 15.77 -19.36 6.41
C VAL A 466 14.75 -18.39 5.81
N GLY A 467 13.61 -18.21 6.48
CA GLY A 467 12.53 -17.31 6.09
C GLY A 467 12.64 -15.92 6.68
N GLY A 468 11.48 -15.33 6.93
CA GLY A 468 11.29 -14.01 7.51
C GLY A 468 10.85 -12.96 6.49
N TYR A 469 10.00 -12.01 6.95
CA TYR A 469 9.56 -10.90 6.13
C TYR A 469 10.58 -9.76 6.14
N HIS A 470 10.99 -9.30 4.97
CA HIS A 470 11.78 -8.09 4.81
C HIS A 470 11.39 -7.33 3.54
N ALA A 471 10.98 -6.06 3.68
CA ALA A 471 10.51 -5.23 2.57
C ALA A 471 11.61 -4.86 1.55
N ALA A 472 12.88 -4.96 1.93
CA ALA A 472 14.06 -4.71 1.09
C ALA A 472 14.96 -5.96 1.05
N LYS A 473 14.36 -7.12 0.76
CA LYS A 473 15.05 -8.41 0.63
C LYS A 473 16.14 -8.33 -0.45
N LEU A 474 17.27 -8.98 -0.22
CA LEU A 474 18.33 -9.08 -1.22
C LEU A 474 17.82 -9.80 -2.47
N ARG A 475 18.15 -9.30 -3.67
CA ARG A 475 17.67 -9.85 -4.92
C ARG A 475 18.16 -11.28 -5.12
N ARG A 476 19.44 -11.55 -4.95
CA ARG A 476 20.01 -12.90 -5.08
C ARG A 476 19.32 -13.89 -4.14
N TYR A 477 18.95 -13.46 -2.92
CA TYR A 477 18.25 -14.33 -1.98
C TYR A 477 16.79 -14.56 -2.40
N GLN A 478 16.11 -13.57 -2.97
CA GLN A 478 14.77 -13.77 -3.52
C GLN A 478 14.78 -14.72 -4.72
N GLU A 479 15.75 -14.57 -5.61
CA GLU A 479 15.94 -15.47 -6.75
C GLU A 479 16.23 -16.92 -6.31
N MET A 480 16.98 -17.07 -5.23
CA MET A 480 17.18 -18.38 -4.57
C MET A 480 15.88 -18.91 -3.97
N ILE A 481 15.07 -18.05 -3.35
CA ILE A 481 13.75 -18.44 -2.81
C ILE A 481 12.86 -18.96 -3.94
N ASP A 482 12.76 -18.22 -5.03
CA ASP A 482 11.84 -18.53 -6.12
C ASP A 482 12.23 -19.80 -6.88
N ARG A 483 13.53 -20.01 -7.12
CA ARG A 483 14.01 -21.11 -7.94
C ARG A 483 14.31 -22.41 -7.17
N HIS A 484 14.70 -22.28 -5.89
CA HIS A 484 15.14 -23.43 -5.09
C HIS A 484 14.41 -23.56 -3.75
N ILE A 485 14.47 -22.54 -2.88
CA ILE A 485 14.01 -22.72 -1.50
C ILE A 485 12.52 -23.05 -1.46
N SER A 486 11.66 -22.33 -2.20
CA SER A 486 10.21 -22.60 -2.19
C SER A 486 9.83 -23.97 -2.75
N PRO A 487 10.37 -24.43 -3.90
CA PRO A 487 10.18 -25.80 -4.37
C PRO A 487 10.69 -26.85 -3.39
N GLU A 488 11.90 -26.66 -2.83
CA GLU A 488 12.49 -27.58 -1.86
C GLU A 488 11.70 -27.63 -0.54
N MET A 489 11.17 -26.51 -0.07
CA MET A 489 10.28 -26.48 1.09
C MET A 489 9.06 -27.37 0.89
N GLN A 490 8.41 -27.29 -0.28
CA GLN A 490 7.26 -28.14 -0.59
C GLN A 490 7.65 -29.61 -0.67
N ALA A 491 8.80 -29.91 -1.26
CA ALA A 491 9.32 -31.29 -1.36
C ALA A 491 9.69 -31.85 0.01
N ALA A 492 10.40 -31.08 0.84
CA ALA A 492 10.77 -31.44 2.19
C ALA A 492 9.54 -31.70 3.07
N TYR A 493 8.56 -30.76 3.07
CA TYR A 493 7.33 -30.93 3.84
C TYR A 493 6.59 -32.23 3.49
N ARG A 494 6.43 -32.52 2.19
CA ARG A 494 5.77 -33.74 1.72
C ARG A 494 6.56 -34.99 2.13
N ALA A 495 7.88 -34.97 1.96
CA ALA A 495 8.74 -36.10 2.29
C ALA A 495 8.71 -36.41 3.80
N ILE A 496 8.85 -35.39 4.65
CA ILE A 496 8.80 -35.51 6.11
C ILE A 496 7.42 -35.99 6.58
N ALA A 497 6.34 -35.42 6.02
CA ALA A 497 4.98 -35.85 6.34
C ALA A 497 4.71 -37.31 5.94
N THR A 498 5.20 -37.75 4.78
CA THR A 498 5.06 -39.14 4.32
C THR A 498 5.87 -40.12 5.16
N ALA A 499 7.04 -39.70 5.67
CA ALA A 499 7.90 -40.48 6.55
C ALA A 499 7.44 -40.46 8.03
N GLY A 500 6.31 -39.78 8.35
CA GLY A 500 5.83 -39.66 9.73
C GLY A 500 6.76 -38.88 10.66
N GLY A 501 7.67 -38.09 10.11
CA GLY A 501 8.68 -37.33 10.86
C GLY A 501 10.04 -38.05 10.99
N GLU A 502 10.17 -39.27 10.52
CA GLU A 502 11.43 -40.05 10.59
C GLU A 502 12.37 -39.63 9.45
N MET A 503 13.40 -38.84 9.78
CA MET A 503 14.32 -38.26 8.78
C MET A 503 15.20 -39.31 8.10
N ASP A 504 15.48 -40.45 8.71
CA ASP A 504 16.29 -41.52 8.12
C ASP A 504 15.61 -42.13 6.88
N SER A 505 14.30 -41.99 6.75
CA SER A 505 13.51 -42.46 5.60
C SER A 505 13.30 -41.39 4.53
N VAL A 506 13.85 -40.17 4.73
CA VAL A 506 13.66 -39.04 3.82
C VAL A 506 14.81 -38.91 2.85
N ASP A 507 14.49 -38.75 1.57
CA ASP A 507 15.50 -38.50 0.51
C ASP A 507 16.01 -37.04 0.59
N ALA A 508 17.17 -36.86 1.20
CA ALA A 508 17.83 -35.59 1.40
C ALA A 508 18.20 -34.85 0.09
N SER A 509 18.22 -35.57 -1.05
CA SER A 509 18.51 -34.96 -2.35
C SER A 509 17.40 -34.02 -2.83
N LYS A 510 16.21 -34.06 -2.23
CA LYS A 510 15.05 -33.23 -2.58
C LYS A 510 15.10 -31.81 -1.96
N PHE A 511 16.05 -31.54 -1.05
CA PHE A 511 16.19 -30.24 -0.40
C PHE A 511 17.66 -29.86 -0.12
N ARG A 512 18.46 -29.98 -1.17
CA ARG A 512 19.91 -29.75 -1.15
C ARG A 512 20.29 -28.33 -0.74
N VAL A 513 19.60 -27.33 -1.29
CA VAL A 513 19.86 -25.92 -0.97
C VAL A 513 19.52 -25.62 0.50
N LEU A 514 18.46 -26.21 1.03
CA LEU A 514 18.15 -26.10 2.46
C LEU A 514 19.26 -26.71 3.33
N ASN A 515 19.84 -27.86 2.90
CA ASN A 515 20.97 -28.47 3.60
C ASN A 515 22.24 -27.59 3.53
N MET A 516 22.52 -26.98 2.36
CA MET A 516 23.61 -26.02 2.16
C MET A 516 23.42 -24.75 3.00
N LEU A 517 22.18 -24.31 3.19
CA LEU A 517 21.85 -23.19 4.07
C LEU A 517 21.96 -23.53 5.57
N ASN A 518 22.44 -24.72 5.90
CA ASN A 518 22.55 -25.22 7.28
C ASN A 518 21.20 -25.21 8.03
N THR A 519 20.12 -25.66 7.35
CA THR A 519 18.79 -25.79 7.95
C THR A 519 18.77 -27.03 8.82
N LYS A 520 19.15 -26.87 10.10
CA LYS A 520 19.27 -27.97 11.07
C LYS A 520 17.91 -28.37 11.65
N TYR A 521 16.96 -27.44 11.73
CA TYR A 521 15.64 -27.72 12.29
C TYR A 521 14.51 -27.29 11.36
N PHE A 522 13.50 -28.17 11.25
CA PHE A 522 12.20 -27.87 10.67
C PHE A 522 11.16 -27.78 11.78
N ILE A 523 10.30 -26.75 11.75
CA ILE A 523 9.16 -26.64 12.66
C ILE A 523 7.90 -27.02 11.89
N LEU A 524 7.25 -28.11 12.28
CA LEU A 524 6.02 -28.61 11.68
C LEU A 524 4.80 -28.26 12.53
N PRO A 525 3.62 -27.97 11.91
CA PRO A 525 2.36 -27.86 12.63
C PRO A 525 1.92 -29.24 13.14
N ALA A 526 1.47 -29.32 14.40
CA ALA A 526 1.03 -30.54 15.08
C ALA A 526 -0.38 -30.40 15.69
N GLY A 527 -1.30 -29.78 14.98
CA GLY A 527 -2.66 -29.50 15.42
C GLY A 527 -2.92 -28.01 15.64
N GLN A 528 -3.99 -27.65 16.35
CA GLN A 528 -4.32 -26.25 16.62
C GLN A 528 -3.24 -25.62 17.52
N GLU A 529 -2.48 -24.67 16.97
CA GLU A 529 -1.43 -23.87 17.63
C GLU A 529 -0.25 -24.66 18.23
N GLN A 530 -0.16 -25.98 18.02
CA GLN A 530 0.98 -26.77 18.46
C GLN A 530 1.99 -26.95 17.33
N THR A 531 3.27 -26.96 17.71
CA THR A 531 4.37 -27.17 16.77
C THR A 531 5.37 -28.17 17.32
N VAL A 532 5.96 -28.96 16.45
CA VAL A 532 7.01 -29.91 16.79
C VAL A 532 8.28 -29.62 15.98
N PRO A 533 9.47 -29.68 16.60
CA PRO A 533 10.72 -29.57 15.88
C PRO A 533 11.13 -30.93 15.32
N ILE A 534 11.65 -30.94 14.10
CA ILE A 534 12.31 -32.10 13.48
C ILE A 534 13.76 -31.71 13.19
N GLU A 535 14.71 -32.46 13.73
CA GLU A 535 16.12 -32.26 13.43
C GLU A 535 16.47 -32.83 12.05
N ASN A 536 17.16 -32.04 11.24
CA ASN A 536 17.66 -32.43 9.94
C ASN A 536 19.14 -32.89 10.03
N PRO A 537 19.41 -34.19 9.99
CA PRO A 537 20.77 -34.71 10.08
C PRO A 537 21.60 -34.46 8.83
N TYR A 538 20.97 -33.97 7.73
CA TYR A 538 21.62 -33.75 6.44
C TYR A 538 22.09 -32.29 6.24
N ALA A 539 21.95 -31.42 7.25
CA ALA A 539 22.48 -30.06 7.18
C ALA A 539 24.02 -30.09 7.11
N TYR A 540 24.61 -29.32 6.18
CA TYR A 540 26.06 -29.39 5.92
C TYR A 540 26.91 -28.65 6.95
N GLY A 541 26.31 -27.98 7.91
CA GLY A 541 27.02 -27.13 8.86
C GLY A 541 27.42 -25.77 8.26
N ASN A 542 28.33 -25.08 8.95
CA ASN A 542 28.74 -23.72 8.56
C ASN A 542 29.80 -23.70 7.45
N ALA A 543 30.54 -24.78 7.29
CA ALA A 543 31.59 -24.92 6.28
C ALA A 543 31.83 -26.42 6.00
N TRP A 544 32.14 -26.74 4.76
CA TRP A 544 32.53 -28.09 4.32
C TRP A 544 33.59 -27.99 3.25
N PHE A 545 34.41 -29.02 3.12
CA PHE A 545 35.40 -29.12 2.07
C PHE A 545 34.76 -29.63 0.78
N VAL A 546 35.22 -29.10 -0.35
CA VAL A 546 34.82 -29.53 -1.69
C VAL A 546 36.04 -30.13 -2.40
N ASN A 547 35.81 -31.19 -3.19
CA ASN A 547 36.88 -31.88 -3.95
C ASN A 547 37.11 -31.21 -5.30
N ASN A 548 36.05 -30.66 -5.90
CA ASN A 548 36.10 -30.05 -7.23
C ASN A 548 35.36 -28.72 -7.23
N VAL A 549 35.83 -27.81 -8.09
CA VAL A 549 35.17 -26.54 -8.41
C VAL A 549 34.89 -26.55 -9.91
N GLU A 550 33.65 -26.34 -10.27
CA GLU A 550 33.24 -26.21 -11.67
C GLU A 550 32.90 -24.73 -11.94
N TYR A 551 33.50 -24.19 -12.99
CA TYR A 551 33.24 -22.83 -13.42
C TYR A 551 32.19 -22.81 -14.50
N VAL A 552 31.22 -21.89 -14.38
CA VAL A 552 30.12 -21.70 -15.32
C VAL A 552 30.17 -20.29 -15.90
N ASP A 553 29.57 -20.09 -17.09
CA ASP A 553 29.76 -18.85 -17.85
C ASP A 553 28.91 -17.68 -17.36
N ASN A 554 27.82 -17.94 -16.63
CA ASN A 554 26.87 -16.91 -16.22
C ASN A 554 26.05 -17.32 -14.99
N ALA A 555 25.38 -16.33 -14.39
CA ALA A 555 24.57 -16.51 -13.19
C ALA A 555 23.38 -17.47 -13.37
N ASN A 556 22.82 -17.60 -14.59
CA ASN A 556 21.75 -18.56 -14.84
C ASN A 556 22.27 -19.99 -14.69
N GLN A 557 23.44 -20.28 -15.28
CA GLN A 557 24.05 -21.60 -15.15
C GLN A 557 24.45 -21.89 -13.69
N GLU A 558 24.92 -20.88 -12.96
CA GLU A 558 25.27 -21.02 -11.55
C GLU A 558 24.07 -21.39 -10.68
N ILE A 559 22.95 -20.68 -10.82
CA ILE A 559 21.74 -20.98 -10.03
C ILE A 559 21.11 -22.31 -10.46
N ASP A 560 21.14 -22.65 -11.77
CA ASP A 560 20.59 -23.91 -12.26
C ASP A 560 21.43 -25.12 -11.82
N ALA A 561 22.76 -24.95 -11.67
CA ALA A 561 23.66 -25.99 -11.19
C ALA A 561 23.34 -26.45 -9.75
N LEU A 562 22.70 -25.62 -8.93
CA LEU A 562 22.25 -25.99 -7.59
C LEU A 562 21.25 -27.16 -7.57
N ASN A 563 20.57 -27.43 -8.69
CA ASN A 563 19.68 -28.59 -8.81
C ASN A 563 20.44 -29.93 -8.80
N THR A 564 21.69 -29.93 -9.21
CA THR A 564 22.49 -31.15 -9.41
C THR A 564 23.70 -31.23 -8.49
N ILE A 565 23.95 -30.17 -7.69
CA ILE A 565 25.13 -30.09 -6.83
C ILE A 565 25.22 -31.27 -5.86
N LEU A 566 26.38 -31.84 -5.79
CA LEU A 566 26.76 -32.82 -4.77
C LEU A 566 27.55 -32.15 -3.67
N PRO A 567 27.55 -32.63 -2.41
CA PRO A 567 28.24 -31.98 -1.30
C PRO A 567 29.75 -31.75 -1.53
N CYS A 568 30.36 -32.50 -2.47
CA CYS A 568 31.79 -32.40 -2.83
C CYS A 568 32.06 -31.51 -4.04
N LEU A 569 31.06 -30.84 -4.64
CA LEU A 569 31.20 -29.95 -5.79
C LEU A 569 30.75 -28.54 -5.44
N LEU A 570 31.50 -27.53 -5.89
CA LEU A 570 31.12 -26.13 -5.84
C LEU A 570 31.10 -25.57 -7.26
N TYR A 571 30.01 -24.89 -7.64
CA TYR A 571 29.90 -24.15 -8.88
C TYR A 571 30.06 -22.67 -8.61
N THR A 572 30.90 -21.97 -9.40
CA THR A 572 31.06 -20.51 -9.32
C THR A 572 31.08 -19.91 -10.71
N SER A 573 30.50 -18.74 -10.86
CA SER A 573 30.69 -17.88 -12.03
C SER A 573 31.55 -16.67 -11.62
N PRO A 574 32.41 -16.13 -12.51
CA PRO A 574 33.14 -14.90 -12.21
C PRO A 574 32.15 -13.76 -11.99
N SER A 575 32.17 -13.19 -10.80
CA SER A 575 31.37 -11.99 -10.51
C SER A 575 31.97 -10.77 -11.22
N PRO A 576 31.17 -9.84 -11.75
CA PRO A 576 31.69 -8.55 -12.24
C PRO A 576 32.55 -7.79 -11.22
N ARG A 577 32.42 -8.08 -9.92
CA ARG A 577 33.24 -7.50 -8.86
C ARG A 577 34.64 -8.12 -8.77
N ASP A 578 34.80 -9.37 -9.22
CA ASP A 578 36.10 -10.06 -9.17
C ASP A 578 37.07 -9.47 -10.22
N TYR A 579 36.55 -8.91 -11.31
CA TYR A 579 37.35 -8.20 -12.31
C TYR A 579 37.76 -6.78 -11.89
N ALA A 580 37.10 -6.19 -10.91
CA ALA A 580 37.47 -4.86 -10.41
C ALA A 580 38.53 -4.87 -9.32
N ALA A 581 38.91 -6.06 -8.82
CA ALA A 581 39.89 -6.26 -7.78
C ALA A 581 41.24 -6.82 -8.32
N SER A 582 41.30 -7.17 -9.61
CA SER A 582 42.51 -7.54 -10.36
C SER A 582 42.92 -6.40 -11.31
#